data_2a3a4faa1405f7a45d5e0ed24edab037
#
_entry.id   2a3a4faa1405f7a45d5e0ed24edab037
#
_cell.length_a   1.000
_cell.length_b   1.000
_cell.length_c   1.000
_cell.angle_alpha   90.00
_cell.angle_beta   90.00
_cell.angle_gamma   90.00
#
_symmetry.space_group_name_H-M   'P 1'
#
loop_
_entity.id
_entity.type
_entity.pdbx_description
1 polymer ?
#
loop_
_entity_poly.entity_id
_entity_poly.type
_entity_poly.pdbx_seq_one_letter_code
_entity_poly.pdbx_strand_id
1 'polypeptide(L)'
;MLKLEGVYKSYGAIRVLENFGLDTDRAKSVCIVGRSGCGKSTLLKIIALIASPDKGQMWLNGTETSRLSQAELDVLRRDNVAYSFQEPLLIPYMSALENLTDIVGAEKENAVELLSQLGLSERLDHMPSKLSVGEKKRVDVARALLKGSSLLVADEPLSNLDPSTGVRVMELLNGHAKNGGTVVYSSVEPYDARFADYTISM
;
A
#
# COMPACT_ATOMS: atom_id res chain seq x y z
N MET A 1 14.52 2.33 5.73
CA MET A 1 13.40 2.47 6.65
C MET A 1 12.68 3.79 6.35
N LEU A 2 11.44 3.94 6.78
CA LEU A 2 10.60 5.12 6.56
C LEU A 2 10.59 6.00 7.81
N LYS A 3 10.85 7.30 7.65
CA LYS A 3 10.76 8.28 8.74
C LYS A 3 10.08 9.56 8.23
N LEU A 4 9.14 10.09 9.00
CA LEU A 4 8.48 11.38 8.79
C LEU A 4 8.67 12.24 10.05
N GLU A 5 8.98 13.51 9.88
CA GLU A 5 9.12 14.49 10.96
C GLU A 5 8.39 15.79 10.64
N GLY A 6 7.49 16.18 11.52
CA GLY A 6 6.80 17.45 11.45
C GLY A 6 6.04 17.67 10.14
N VAL A 7 5.39 16.63 9.62
CA VAL A 7 4.70 16.70 8.33
C VAL A 7 3.36 17.42 8.45
N TYR A 8 3.16 18.40 7.55
CA TYR A 8 1.93 19.17 7.40
C TYR A 8 1.38 19.01 5.98
N LYS A 9 0.07 18.93 5.85
CA LYS A 9 -0.62 18.93 4.56
C LYS A 9 -1.97 19.61 4.66
N SER A 10 -2.25 20.51 3.70
CA SER A 10 -3.53 21.22 3.58
C SER A 10 -4.03 21.18 2.13
N TYR A 11 -5.33 21.25 1.96
CA TYR A 11 -6.00 21.46 0.68
C TYR A 11 -6.90 22.69 0.81
N GLY A 12 -6.45 23.81 0.26
CA GLY A 12 -7.09 25.09 0.49
C GLY A 12 -7.09 25.47 1.98
N ALA A 13 -8.26 25.70 2.56
CA ALA A 13 -8.39 26.04 3.99
C ALA A 13 -8.45 24.80 4.91
N ILE A 14 -8.52 23.58 4.37
CA ILE A 14 -8.66 22.36 5.15
C ILE A 14 -7.27 21.81 5.50
N ARG A 15 -6.95 21.79 6.79
CA ARG A 15 -5.75 21.11 7.30
C ARG A 15 -6.03 19.64 7.46
N VAL A 16 -5.24 18.80 6.79
CA VAL A 16 -5.41 17.34 6.78
C VAL A 16 -4.38 16.66 7.68
N LEU A 17 -3.13 17.16 7.65
CA LEU A 17 -2.06 16.69 8.54
C LEU A 17 -1.46 17.89 9.26
N GLU A 18 -1.26 17.74 10.57
CA GLU A 18 -0.62 18.76 11.41
C GLU A 18 0.45 18.11 12.28
N ASN A 19 1.70 18.50 12.06
CA ASN A 19 2.86 18.04 12.83
C ASN A 19 2.96 16.50 12.94
N PHE A 20 2.64 15.80 11.85
CA PHE A 20 2.63 14.34 11.85
C PHE A 20 4.06 13.77 11.83
N GLY A 21 4.31 12.75 12.66
CA GLY A 21 5.57 12.03 12.71
C GLY A 21 5.35 10.52 12.70
N LEU A 22 6.26 9.80 12.05
CA LEU A 22 6.30 8.34 11.99
C LEU A 22 7.75 7.89 11.85
N ASP A 23 8.12 6.84 12.59
CA ASP A 23 9.40 6.16 12.45
C ASP A 23 9.17 4.65 12.48
N THR A 24 9.55 3.97 11.39
CA THR A 24 9.36 2.52 11.23
C THR A 24 10.58 1.70 11.61
N ASP A 25 11.59 2.27 12.24
CA ASP A 25 12.78 1.50 12.66
C ASP A 25 12.44 0.46 13.72
N ARG A 26 11.36 0.67 14.46
CA ARG A 26 10.87 -0.22 15.53
C ARG A 26 9.68 -1.10 15.14
N ALA A 27 9.11 -0.89 13.96
CA ALA A 27 7.91 -1.59 13.51
C ALA A 27 7.96 -1.84 12.02
N LYS A 28 7.80 -3.09 11.61
CA LYS A 28 7.79 -3.49 10.19
C LYS A 28 6.40 -3.42 9.58
N SER A 29 5.36 -3.46 10.41
CA SER A 29 3.96 -3.34 10.00
C SER A 29 3.27 -2.24 10.80
N VAL A 30 2.76 -1.20 10.11
CA VAL A 30 2.11 -0.04 10.71
C VAL A 30 0.68 0.08 10.19
N CYS A 31 -0.28 0.14 11.11
CA CYS A 31 -1.68 0.42 10.80
C CYS A 31 -2.05 1.87 11.12
N ILE A 32 -2.64 2.57 10.16
CA ILE A 32 -3.20 3.91 10.35
C ILE A 32 -4.72 3.78 10.45
N VAL A 33 -5.26 3.94 11.65
CA VAL A 33 -6.70 3.81 11.92
C VAL A 33 -7.34 5.18 12.04
N GLY A 34 -8.50 5.34 11.45
CA GLY A 34 -9.27 6.59 11.58
C GLY A 34 -10.54 6.59 10.75
N ARG A 35 -11.44 7.52 11.04
CA ARG A 35 -12.71 7.66 10.32
C ARG A 35 -12.47 7.98 8.84
N SER A 36 -13.47 7.70 7.99
CA SER A 36 -13.42 8.14 6.60
C SER A 36 -13.24 9.66 6.53
N GLY A 37 -12.38 10.12 5.61
CA GLY A 37 -12.10 11.55 5.41
C GLY A 37 -11.13 12.19 6.40
N CYS A 38 -10.56 11.49 7.40
CA CYS A 38 -9.61 12.08 8.36
C CYS A 38 -8.20 12.33 7.79
N GLY A 39 -7.91 11.89 6.55
CA GLY A 39 -6.62 12.16 5.92
C GLY A 39 -5.71 10.94 5.72
N LYS A 40 -6.15 9.72 6.04
CA LYS A 40 -5.35 8.49 5.89
C LYS A 40 -4.77 8.34 4.49
N SER A 41 -5.61 8.41 3.45
CA SER A 41 -5.18 8.30 2.06
C SER A 41 -4.21 9.41 1.64
N THR A 42 -4.35 10.62 2.19
CA THR A 42 -3.39 11.72 1.98
C THR A 42 -2.03 11.38 2.59
N LEU A 43 -2.02 10.88 3.82
CA LEU A 43 -0.80 10.43 4.49
C LEU A 43 -0.15 9.29 3.72
N LEU A 44 -0.92 8.27 3.32
CA LEU A 44 -0.40 7.15 2.53
C LEU A 44 0.18 7.59 1.18
N LYS A 45 -0.44 8.56 0.50
CA LYS A 45 0.10 9.13 -0.74
C LYS A 45 1.42 9.88 -0.52
N ILE A 46 1.59 10.56 0.61
CA ILE A 46 2.86 11.20 0.99
C ILE A 46 3.91 10.11 1.26
N ILE A 47 3.59 9.11 2.07
CA ILE A 47 4.46 7.97 2.37
C ILE A 47 4.91 7.26 1.09
N ALA A 48 4.00 7.12 0.12
CA ALA A 48 4.28 6.49 -1.17
C ALA A 48 4.96 7.39 -2.20
N LEU A 49 5.35 8.61 -1.85
CA LEU A 49 5.96 9.59 -2.77
C LEU A 49 5.06 9.94 -3.97
N ILE A 50 3.73 9.84 -3.81
CA ILE A 50 2.72 10.22 -4.81
C ILE A 50 2.31 11.69 -4.60
N ALA A 51 2.34 12.16 -3.35
CA ALA A 51 2.06 13.54 -2.98
C ALA A 51 3.20 14.09 -2.12
N SER A 52 3.44 15.40 -2.24
CA SER A 52 4.43 16.08 -1.39
C SER A 52 3.74 16.70 -0.17
N PRO A 53 4.39 16.69 1.02
CA PRO A 53 3.94 17.47 2.15
C PRO A 53 4.13 18.97 1.87
N ASP A 54 3.37 19.82 2.60
CA ASP A 54 3.55 21.26 2.51
C ASP A 54 4.71 21.75 3.39
N LYS A 55 4.96 21.02 4.51
CA LYS A 55 6.09 21.23 5.43
C LYS A 55 6.47 19.89 6.06
N GLY A 56 7.65 19.86 6.67
CA GLY A 56 8.22 18.68 7.31
C GLY A 56 9.19 17.94 6.42
N GLN A 57 9.71 16.86 6.93
CA GLN A 57 10.75 16.07 6.25
C GLN A 57 10.34 14.60 6.22
N MET A 58 10.79 13.90 5.18
CA MET A 58 10.59 12.46 5.02
C MET A 58 11.87 11.83 4.51
N TRP A 59 12.19 10.66 5.07
CA TRP A 59 13.29 9.81 4.63
C TRP A 59 12.76 8.44 4.25
N LEU A 60 13.25 7.93 3.15
CA LEU A 60 13.04 6.56 2.72
C LEU A 60 14.39 5.90 2.46
N ASN A 61 14.65 4.80 3.14
CA ASN A 61 15.92 4.06 3.08
C ASN A 61 17.16 4.95 3.31
N GLY A 62 17.07 5.91 4.22
CA GLY A 62 18.12 6.88 4.55
C GLY A 62 18.22 8.07 3.60
N THR A 63 17.47 8.11 2.51
CA THR A 63 17.44 9.21 1.56
C THR A 63 16.39 10.24 1.96
N GLU A 64 16.77 11.48 2.17
CA GLU A 64 15.86 12.60 2.45
C GLU A 64 15.15 13.04 1.17
N THR A 65 13.84 12.86 1.13
CA THR A 65 13.03 13.05 -0.09
C THR A 65 12.85 14.51 -0.48
N SER A 66 12.90 15.44 0.50
CA SER A 66 12.76 16.90 0.26
C SER A 66 13.90 17.52 -0.54
N ARG A 67 15.04 16.82 -0.66
CA ARG A 67 16.22 17.27 -1.41
C ARG A 67 16.28 16.76 -2.84
N LEU A 68 15.35 15.88 -3.21
CA LEU A 68 15.33 15.24 -4.51
C LEU A 68 14.52 16.05 -5.51
N SER A 69 15.00 16.07 -6.75
CA SER A 69 14.22 16.51 -7.91
C SER A 69 13.04 15.56 -8.17
N GLN A 70 12.06 15.99 -8.94
CA GLN A 70 10.93 15.13 -9.31
C GLN A 70 11.37 13.83 -10.00
N ALA A 71 12.35 13.90 -10.88
CA ALA A 71 12.89 12.73 -11.58
C ALA A 71 13.53 11.73 -10.60
N GLU A 72 14.28 12.21 -9.61
CA GLU A 72 14.87 11.36 -8.58
C GLU A 72 13.81 10.75 -7.64
N LEU A 73 12.76 11.52 -7.29
CA LEU A 73 11.61 11.00 -6.55
C LEU A 73 10.89 9.89 -7.32
N ASP A 74 10.71 10.05 -8.63
CA ASP A 74 10.06 9.05 -9.48
C ASP A 74 10.89 7.75 -9.55
N VAL A 75 12.21 7.85 -9.64
CA VAL A 75 13.12 6.70 -9.54
C VAL A 75 13.03 6.04 -8.17
N LEU A 76 13.14 6.83 -7.10
CA LEU A 76 13.06 6.32 -5.73
C LEU A 76 11.73 5.59 -5.48
N ARG A 77 10.60 6.17 -5.92
CA ARG A 77 9.27 5.57 -5.82
C ARG A 77 9.19 4.27 -6.64
N ARG A 78 9.61 4.30 -7.91
CA ARG A 78 9.58 3.13 -8.78
C ARG A 78 10.32 1.95 -8.17
N ASP A 79 11.50 2.19 -7.61
CA ASP A 79 12.40 1.13 -7.18
C ASP A 79 12.10 0.65 -5.74
N ASN A 80 11.47 1.48 -4.91
CA ASN A 80 11.33 1.19 -3.47
C ASN A 80 9.89 1.10 -2.96
N VAL A 81 8.89 1.55 -3.70
CA VAL A 81 7.52 1.66 -3.18
C VAL A 81 6.54 0.86 -4.04
N ALA A 82 5.78 -0.03 -3.40
CA ALA A 82 4.56 -0.61 -3.95
C ALA A 82 3.33 0.07 -3.32
N TYR A 83 2.28 0.29 -4.09
CA TYR A 83 1.05 0.90 -3.60
C TYR A 83 -0.18 0.11 -4.05
N SER A 84 -1.01 -0.31 -3.08
CA SER A 84 -2.36 -0.81 -3.33
C SER A 84 -3.37 0.29 -3.01
N PHE A 85 -4.13 0.69 -4.02
CA PHE A 85 -5.07 1.81 -3.93
C PHE A 85 -6.38 1.41 -3.23
N GLN A 86 -7.07 2.38 -2.61
CA GLN A 86 -8.40 2.16 -2.05
C GLN A 86 -9.37 1.66 -3.14
N GLU A 87 -9.39 2.31 -4.30
CA GLU A 87 -10.02 1.80 -5.51
C GLU A 87 -8.95 1.14 -6.38
N PRO A 88 -9.02 -0.17 -6.65
CA PRO A 88 -8.01 -0.89 -7.41
C PRO A 88 -7.81 -0.33 -8.82
N LEU A 89 -6.60 0.10 -9.14
CA LEU A 89 -6.22 0.63 -10.44
C LEU A 89 -5.64 -0.49 -11.33
N LEU A 90 -6.49 -1.43 -11.74
CA LEU A 90 -6.11 -2.48 -12.68
C LEU A 90 -6.19 -1.99 -14.13
N ILE A 91 -5.32 -2.51 -14.98
CA ILE A 91 -5.36 -2.22 -16.41
C ILE A 91 -6.58 -2.95 -17.01
N PRO A 92 -7.57 -2.21 -17.56
CA PRO A 92 -8.90 -2.77 -17.84
C PRO A 92 -8.94 -3.78 -19.00
N TYR A 93 -7.95 -3.76 -19.89
CA TYR A 93 -7.81 -4.65 -21.05
C TYR A 93 -6.79 -5.77 -20.82
N MET A 94 -6.30 -5.95 -19.60
CA MET A 94 -5.44 -7.04 -19.16
C MET A 94 -6.19 -7.93 -18.17
N SER A 95 -6.01 -9.24 -18.26
CA SER A 95 -6.53 -10.20 -17.30
C SER A 95 -5.95 -9.99 -15.89
N ALA A 96 -6.49 -10.69 -14.88
CA ALA A 96 -5.94 -10.68 -13.54
C ALA A 96 -4.46 -11.10 -13.54
N LEU A 97 -4.11 -12.15 -14.28
CA LEU A 97 -2.74 -12.64 -14.39
C LEU A 97 -1.82 -11.63 -15.10
N GLU A 98 -2.23 -11.09 -16.26
CA GLU A 98 -1.47 -10.10 -17.01
C GLU A 98 -1.24 -8.81 -16.23
N ASN A 99 -2.18 -8.39 -15.36
CA ASN A 99 -1.95 -7.26 -14.44
C ASN A 99 -0.77 -7.49 -13.47
N LEU A 100 -0.35 -8.74 -13.25
CA LEU A 100 0.80 -9.08 -12.43
C LEU A 100 2.05 -9.33 -13.28
N THR A 101 1.94 -10.11 -14.35
CA THR A 101 3.10 -10.47 -15.17
C THR A 101 3.62 -9.30 -15.99
N ASP A 102 2.74 -8.57 -16.67
CA ASP A 102 3.16 -7.56 -17.65
C ASP A 102 3.41 -6.18 -17.03
N ILE A 103 2.74 -5.89 -15.90
CA ILE A 103 2.86 -4.58 -15.25
C ILE A 103 4.01 -4.52 -14.26
N VAL A 104 4.21 -5.59 -13.45
CA VAL A 104 5.31 -5.62 -12.48
C VAL A 104 6.43 -6.59 -12.81
N GLY A 105 6.33 -7.27 -13.96
CA GLY A 105 7.34 -8.21 -14.43
C GLY A 105 7.45 -9.47 -13.58
N ALA A 106 6.36 -9.89 -12.95
CA ALA A 106 6.36 -11.08 -12.11
C ALA A 106 6.48 -12.34 -12.96
N GLU A 107 7.28 -13.31 -12.48
CA GLU A 107 7.28 -14.65 -13.05
C GLU A 107 5.88 -15.26 -12.98
N LYS A 108 5.44 -15.91 -14.06
CA LYS A 108 4.07 -16.42 -14.21
C LYS A 108 3.70 -17.38 -13.09
N GLU A 109 4.62 -18.26 -12.72
CA GLU A 109 4.43 -19.26 -11.68
C GLU A 109 4.16 -18.60 -10.32
N ASN A 110 4.94 -17.56 -9.97
CA ASN A 110 4.76 -16.79 -8.73
C ASN A 110 3.43 -16.02 -8.73
N ALA A 111 3.04 -15.47 -9.88
CA ALA A 111 1.78 -14.75 -10.04
C ALA A 111 0.57 -15.69 -9.87
N VAL A 112 0.60 -16.87 -10.50
CA VAL A 112 -0.45 -17.89 -10.39
C VAL A 112 -0.54 -18.40 -8.95
N GLU A 113 0.58 -18.70 -8.29
CA GLU A 113 0.60 -19.14 -6.91
C GLU A 113 -0.01 -18.10 -5.97
N LEU A 114 0.40 -16.83 -6.08
CA LEU A 114 -0.12 -15.77 -5.21
C LEU A 114 -1.60 -15.51 -5.45
N LEU A 115 -2.06 -15.49 -6.71
CA LEU A 115 -3.49 -15.38 -7.03
C LEU A 115 -4.28 -16.55 -6.47
N SER A 116 -3.73 -17.75 -6.52
CA SER A 116 -4.35 -18.96 -5.92
C SER A 116 -4.45 -18.84 -4.41
N GLN A 117 -3.40 -18.39 -3.72
CA GLN A 117 -3.41 -18.12 -2.28
C GLN A 117 -4.49 -17.09 -1.89
N LEU A 118 -4.79 -16.15 -2.78
CA LEU A 118 -5.84 -15.16 -2.61
C LEU A 118 -7.23 -15.63 -3.07
N GLY A 119 -7.39 -16.93 -3.42
CA GLY A 119 -8.66 -17.51 -3.84
C GLY A 119 -9.12 -17.06 -5.22
N LEU A 120 -8.18 -16.81 -6.14
CA LEU A 120 -8.46 -16.32 -7.50
C LEU A 120 -8.04 -17.33 -8.59
N SER A 121 -7.86 -18.62 -8.26
CA SER A 121 -7.43 -19.64 -9.23
C SER A 121 -8.34 -19.72 -10.46
N GLU A 122 -9.65 -19.53 -10.30
CA GLU A 122 -10.64 -19.56 -11.37
C GLU A 122 -10.82 -18.19 -12.06
N ARG A 123 -9.98 -17.22 -11.74
CA ARG A 123 -10.08 -15.81 -12.18
C ARG A 123 -8.87 -15.33 -12.95
N LEU A 124 -7.87 -16.18 -13.16
CA LEU A 124 -6.58 -15.80 -13.77
C LEU A 124 -6.74 -15.05 -15.09
N ASP A 125 -7.61 -15.55 -15.97
CA ASP A 125 -7.85 -15.01 -17.31
C ASP A 125 -9.01 -14.00 -17.36
N HIS A 126 -9.59 -13.63 -16.20
CA HIS A 126 -10.70 -12.68 -16.15
C HIS A 126 -10.20 -11.24 -16.25
N MET A 127 -10.81 -10.46 -17.13
CA MET A 127 -10.64 -9.02 -17.21
C MET A 127 -11.21 -8.33 -15.96
N PRO A 128 -10.70 -7.17 -15.53
CA PRO A 128 -11.24 -6.42 -14.39
C PRO A 128 -12.76 -6.17 -14.44
N SER A 129 -13.32 -6.01 -15.63
CA SER A 129 -14.78 -5.82 -15.80
C SER A 129 -15.62 -7.03 -15.36
N LYS A 130 -15.01 -8.22 -15.27
CA LYS A 130 -15.66 -9.46 -14.85
C LYS A 130 -15.33 -9.87 -13.41
N LEU A 131 -14.56 -9.06 -12.71
CA LEU A 131 -14.19 -9.28 -11.32
C LEU A 131 -15.09 -8.45 -10.40
N SER A 132 -15.49 -9.02 -9.28
CA SER A 132 -16.13 -8.29 -8.18
C SER A 132 -15.16 -7.27 -7.57
N VAL A 133 -15.66 -6.33 -6.76
CA VAL A 133 -14.83 -5.32 -6.08
C VAL A 133 -13.78 -5.98 -5.20
N GLY A 134 -14.16 -7.00 -4.43
CA GLY A 134 -13.23 -7.74 -3.57
C GLY A 134 -12.20 -8.56 -4.36
N GLU A 135 -12.57 -9.13 -5.53
CA GLU A 135 -11.61 -9.82 -6.41
C GLU A 135 -10.60 -8.84 -7.00
N LYS A 136 -11.04 -7.66 -7.47
CA LYS A 136 -10.14 -6.58 -7.94
C LYS A 136 -9.18 -6.15 -6.84
N LYS A 137 -9.67 -5.99 -5.61
CA LYS A 137 -8.82 -5.62 -4.46
C LYS A 137 -7.72 -6.65 -4.22
N ARG A 138 -8.05 -7.94 -4.28
CA ARG A 138 -7.06 -9.00 -4.12
C ARG A 138 -6.03 -9.03 -5.25
N VAL A 139 -6.43 -8.79 -6.50
CA VAL A 139 -5.49 -8.66 -7.62
C VAL A 139 -4.56 -7.46 -7.42
N ASP A 140 -5.07 -6.32 -6.96
CA ASP A 140 -4.26 -5.11 -6.70
C ASP A 140 -3.26 -5.32 -5.56
N VAL A 141 -3.67 -5.99 -4.48
CA VAL A 141 -2.76 -6.39 -3.37
C VAL A 141 -1.70 -7.37 -3.87
N ALA A 142 -2.08 -8.38 -4.67
CA ALA A 142 -1.13 -9.32 -5.27
C ALA A 142 -0.08 -8.62 -6.12
N ARG A 143 -0.51 -7.67 -6.95
CA ARG A 143 0.38 -6.85 -7.78
C ARG A 143 1.36 -6.05 -6.92
N ALA A 144 0.90 -5.45 -5.82
CA ALA A 144 1.75 -4.70 -4.90
C ALA A 144 2.78 -5.61 -4.21
N LEU A 145 2.39 -6.82 -3.80
CA LEU A 145 3.29 -7.80 -3.18
C LEU A 145 4.38 -8.29 -4.16
N LEU A 146 3.99 -8.64 -5.39
CA LEU A 146 4.92 -9.17 -6.40
C LEU A 146 5.91 -8.13 -6.92
N LYS A 147 5.62 -6.85 -6.75
CA LYS A 147 6.59 -5.80 -7.07
C LYS A 147 7.88 -5.91 -6.23
N GLY A 148 7.84 -6.54 -5.06
CA GLY A 148 9.02 -6.81 -4.23
C GLY A 148 9.69 -5.56 -3.66
N SER A 149 8.97 -4.47 -3.49
CA SER A 149 9.49 -3.18 -3.00
C SER A 149 9.81 -3.22 -1.51
N SER A 150 10.79 -2.43 -1.06
CA SER A 150 11.14 -2.33 0.36
C SER A 150 10.04 -1.72 1.23
N LEU A 151 9.17 -0.88 0.64
CA LEU A 151 7.99 -0.29 1.27
C LEU A 151 6.72 -0.65 0.50
N LEU A 152 5.78 -1.32 1.16
CA LEU A 152 4.46 -1.59 0.64
C LEU A 152 3.44 -0.72 1.39
N VAL A 153 2.70 0.08 0.66
CA VAL A 153 1.63 0.94 1.17
C VAL A 153 0.29 0.42 0.67
N ALA A 154 -0.67 0.19 1.57
CA ALA A 154 -1.97 -0.34 1.21
C ALA A 154 -3.11 0.51 1.79
N ASP A 155 -3.92 1.11 0.93
CA ASP A 155 -5.05 1.94 1.34
C ASP A 155 -6.31 1.08 1.45
N GLU A 156 -6.77 0.87 2.70
CA GLU A 156 -7.90 0.03 3.07
C GLU A 156 -7.86 -1.37 2.40
N PRO A 157 -6.79 -2.17 2.60
CA PRO A 157 -6.61 -3.44 1.88
C PRO A 157 -7.67 -4.49 2.20
N LEU A 158 -8.40 -4.33 3.30
CA LEU A 158 -9.43 -5.26 3.77
C LEU A 158 -10.85 -4.85 3.37
N SER A 159 -11.02 -3.67 2.76
CA SER A 159 -12.35 -3.21 2.35
C SER A 159 -12.99 -4.15 1.33
N ASN A 160 -14.29 -4.41 1.50
CA ASN A 160 -15.09 -5.31 0.64
C ASN A 160 -14.60 -6.77 0.60
N LEU A 161 -13.89 -7.22 1.63
CA LEU A 161 -13.49 -8.61 1.81
C LEU A 161 -14.29 -9.25 2.95
N ASP A 162 -14.57 -10.53 2.82
CA ASP A 162 -15.04 -11.32 3.96
C ASP A 162 -13.91 -11.54 4.99
N PRO A 163 -14.24 -11.83 6.26
CA PRO A 163 -13.23 -11.92 7.31
C PRO A 163 -12.14 -12.95 7.04
N SER A 164 -12.46 -14.09 6.42
CA SER A 164 -11.48 -15.15 6.17
C SER A 164 -10.49 -14.76 5.08
N THR A 165 -10.96 -14.13 4.03
CA THR A 165 -10.14 -13.55 2.97
C THR A 165 -9.28 -12.40 3.50
N GLY A 166 -9.84 -11.54 4.37
CA GLY A 166 -9.12 -10.45 5.01
C GLY A 166 -7.92 -10.95 5.84
N VAL A 167 -8.10 -12.01 6.63
CA VAL A 167 -6.99 -12.63 7.38
C VAL A 167 -5.89 -13.06 6.44
N ARG A 168 -6.22 -13.75 5.34
CA ARG A 168 -5.22 -14.23 4.36
C ARG A 168 -4.45 -13.09 3.70
N VAL A 169 -5.13 -12.00 3.34
CA VAL A 169 -4.47 -10.79 2.81
C VAL A 169 -3.46 -10.24 3.83
N MET A 170 -3.84 -10.15 5.11
CA MET A 170 -2.95 -9.65 6.15
C MET A 170 -1.78 -10.59 6.43
N GLU A 171 -1.98 -11.91 6.36
CA GLU A 171 -0.89 -12.89 6.47
C GLU A 171 0.17 -12.68 5.38
N LEU A 172 -0.24 -12.43 4.14
CA LEU A 172 0.67 -12.15 3.03
C LEU A 172 1.39 -10.80 3.20
N LEU A 173 0.68 -9.74 3.61
CA LEU A 173 1.29 -8.44 3.90
C LEU A 173 2.29 -8.55 5.06
N ASN A 174 1.95 -9.27 6.12
CA ASN A 174 2.85 -9.52 7.24
C ASN A 174 4.03 -10.44 6.85
N GLY A 175 3.83 -11.36 5.92
CA GLY A 175 4.90 -12.14 5.31
C GLY A 175 5.94 -11.25 4.63
N HIS A 176 5.49 -10.25 3.87
CA HIS A 176 6.36 -9.23 3.26
C HIS A 176 7.16 -8.46 4.32
N ALA A 177 6.50 -8.03 5.42
CA ALA A 177 7.15 -7.34 6.53
C ALA A 177 8.22 -8.22 7.21
N LYS A 178 7.92 -9.49 7.47
CA LYS A 178 8.86 -10.47 8.08
C LYS A 178 10.07 -10.75 7.19
N ASN A 179 9.90 -10.68 5.87
CA ASN A 179 10.97 -10.87 4.89
C ASN A 179 11.83 -9.62 4.66
N GLY A 180 11.78 -8.64 5.57
CA GLY A 180 12.64 -7.46 5.56
C GLY A 180 12.02 -6.21 4.93
N GLY A 181 10.82 -6.28 4.38
CA GLY A 181 10.06 -5.13 3.92
C GLY A 181 9.46 -4.32 5.06
N THR A 182 8.82 -3.22 4.72
CA THR A 182 7.96 -2.42 5.61
C THR A 182 6.58 -2.33 5.00
N VAL A 183 5.54 -2.55 5.80
CA VAL A 183 4.14 -2.41 5.38
C VAL A 183 3.48 -1.27 6.14
N VAL A 184 2.86 -0.34 5.42
CA VAL A 184 2.01 0.70 6.01
C VAL A 184 0.63 0.58 5.40
N TYR A 185 -0.39 0.36 6.21
CA TYR A 185 -1.75 0.25 5.69
C TYR A 185 -2.74 1.09 6.50
N SER A 186 -3.84 1.46 5.86
CA SER A 186 -4.94 2.16 6.52
C SER A 186 -6.11 1.24 6.78
N SER A 187 -6.89 1.55 7.82
CA SER A 187 -8.20 0.97 8.05
C SER A 187 -9.16 1.98 8.68
N VAL A 188 -10.46 1.79 8.44
CA VAL A 188 -11.53 2.45 9.19
C VAL A 188 -11.94 1.63 10.43
N GLU A 189 -11.61 0.35 10.45
CA GLU A 189 -11.96 -0.57 11.51
C GLU A 189 -10.80 -0.72 12.51
N PRO A 190 -10.98 -0.31 13.79
CA PRO A 190 -9.93 -0.46 14.81
C PRO A 190 -9.45 -1.90 15.00
N TYR A 191 -10.31 -2.88 14.73
CA TYR A 191 -9.99 -4.29 14.85
C TYR A 191 -8.88 -4.76 13.90
N ASP A 192 -8.71 -4.11 12.77
CA ASP A 192 -7.65 -4.43 11.80
C ASP A 192 -6.26 -4.09 12.32
N ALA A 193 -6.16 -3.21 13.32
CA ALA A 193 -4.91 -2.85 13.98
C ALA A 193 -4.19 -4.05 14.64
N ARG A 194 -4.92 -5.12 14.95
CA ARG A 194 -4.35 -6.35 15.54
C ARG A 194 -3.29 -7.04 14.67
N PHE A 195 -3.25 -6.73 13.38
CA PHE A 195 -2.29 -7.30 12.44
C PHE A 195 -0.99 -6.50 12.36
N ALA A 196 -0.92 -5.30 12.94
CA ALA A 196 0.24 -4.41 12.89
C ALA A 196 1.10 -4.51 14.14
N ASP A 197 2.41 -4.26 13.98
CA ASP A 197 3.34 -4.08 15.10
C ASP A 197 3.11 -2.74 15.81
N TYR A 198 2.65 -1.74 15.06
CA TYR A 198 2.40 -0.39 15.55
C TYR A 198 1.13 0.22 14.95
N THR A 199 0.37 0.94 15.76
CA THR A 199 -0.89 1.57 15.34
C THR A 199 -0.86 3.06 15.60
N ILE A 200 -1.33 3.82 14.61
CA ILE A 200 -1.50 5.27 14.68
C ILE A 200 -2.99 5.57 14.52
N SER A 201 -3.56 6.35 15.43
CA SER A 201 -4.93 6.84 15.33
C SER A 201 -4.95 8.27 14.78
N MET A 202 -5.80 8.54 13.78
CA MET A 202 -6.01 9.84 13.16
C MET A 202 -7.45 10.34 13.40
#